data_265dcbadb9f480b15215075d30890a05
#
_entry.id   265dcbadb9f480b15215075d30890a05
#
_cell.length_a   1.000
_cell.length_b   1.000
_cell.length_c   1.000
_cell.angle_alpha   90.00
_cell.angle_beta   90.00
_cell.angle_gamma   90.00
#
_symmetry.space_group_name_H-M   'P 1'
#
loop_
_entity.id
_entity.type
_entity.pdbx_description
1 polymer ?
#
loop_
_entity_poly.entity_id
_entity_poly.type
_entity_poly.pdbx_seq_one_letter_code
_entity_poly.pdbx_strand_id
1 'polypeptide(L)'
;MDEIAAVEGIDVLWLGHFDLTSSMGIPGQLYHPDYLAAVSRIVSAANKNEKLAGFMAVNKAVAEEYWGHGFRMIAYGIDHILLKAELNSGINFINSLSNKTTIPKVMNISATLNINQ
;
A
#
# COMPACT_ATOMS: atom_id res chain seq x y z
N MET A 1 -5.99 22.55 -1.23
CA MET A 1 -5.02 21.78 -2.03
C MET A 1 -4.33 22.64 -3.09
N ASP A 2 -5.06 23.44 -3.86
CA ASP A 2 -4.49 24.28 -4.90
C ASP A 2 -3.41 25.26 -4.37
N GLU A 3 -3.64 25.86 -3.22
CA GLU A 3 -2.67 26.78 -2.58
C GLU A 3 -1.37 26.04 -2.20
N ILE A 4 -1.45 24.81 -1.71
CA ILE A 4 -0.29 23.98 -1.39
C ILE A 4 0.44 23.59 -2.66
N ALA A 5 -0.30 23.17 -3.69
CA ALA A 5 0.26 22.79 -4.98
C ALA A 5 0.97 23.95 -5.69
N ALA A 6 0.53 25.18 -5.46
CA ALA A 6 1.12 26.38 -6.06
C ALA A 6 2.43 26.83 -5.40
N VAL A 7 2.82 26.26 -4.26
CA VAL A 7 4.05 26.63 -3.55
C VAL A 7 5.26 26.16 -4.35
N GLU A 8 6.20 27.07 -4.61
CA GLU A 8 7.48 26.77 -5.25
C GLU A 8 8.33 25.85 -4.34
N GLY A 9 9.03 24.89 -4.93
CA GLY A 9 9.86 23.92 -4.21
C GLY A 9 9.10 22.69 -3.69
N ILE A 10 7.78 22.59 -3.91
CA ILE A 10 7.03 21.35 -3.71
C ILE A 10 7.00 20.58 -5.03
N ASP A 11 7.47 19.35 -5.03
CA ASP A 11 7.47 18.47 -6.20
C ASP A 11 6.32 17.47 -6.19
N VAL A 12 5.87 17.06 -4.99
CA VAL A 12 4.90 15.99 -4.80
C VAL A 12 3.84 16.37 -3.77
N LEU A 13 2.57 16.16 -4.11
CA LEU A 13 1.47 16.16 -3.15
C LEU A 13 1.25 14.74 -2.65
N TRP A 14 1.71 14.47 -1.42
CA TRP A 14 1.63 13.14 -0.81
C TRP A 14 0.31 12.92 -0.10
N LEU A 15 -0.39 11.83 -0.43
CA LEU A 15 -1.64 11.43 0.23
C LEU A 15 -1.37 10.46 1.38
N GLY A 16 -1.63 10.90 2.62
CA GLY A 16 -1.78 10.05 3.79
C GLY A 16 -3.23 9.59 3.92
N HIS A 17 -3.55 8.42 3.38
CA HIS A 17 -4.95 7.96 3.29
C HIS A 17 -5.63 7.73 4.64
N PHE A 18 -4.91 7.21 5.64
CA PHE A 18 -5.45 7.05 6.99
C PHE A 18 -5.61 8.40 7.70
N ASP A 19 -4.64 9.30 7.56
CA ASP A 19 -4.70 10.63 8.15
C ASP A 19 -5.86 11.42 7.57
N LEU A 20 -6.04 11.37 6.24
CA LEU A 20 -7.13 12.04 5.56
C LEU A 20 -8.49 11.51 6.01
N THR A 21 -8.70 10.18 5.97
CA THR A 21 -9.98 9.58 6.39
C THR A 21 -10.28 9.83 7.86
N SER A 22 -9.26 9.85 8.73
CA SER A 22 -9.42 10.19 10.14
C SER A 22 -9.84 11.65 10.33
N SER A 23 -9.20 12.58 9.61
CA SER A 23 -9.55 14.01 9.66
C SER A 23 -10.95 14.32 9.12
N MET A 24 -11.45 13.48 8.22
CA MET A 24 -12.81 13.57 7.66
C MET A 24 -13.88 12.89 8.54
N GLY A 25 -13.49 12.28 9.67
CA GLY A 25 -14.42 11.55 10.54
C GLY A 25 -14.90 10.20 9.99
N ILE A 26 -14.22 9.67 8.98
CA ILE A 26 -14.51 8.38 8.30
C ILE A 26 -13.28 7.46 8.31
N PRO A 27 -12.67 7.15 9.48
CA PRO A 27 -11.39 6.48 9.53
C PRO A 27 -11.39 5.14 8.78
N GLY A 28 -10.42 4.95 7.87
CA GLY A 28 -10.25 3.74 7.09
C GLY A 28 -11.28 3.50 5.97
N GLN A 29 -12.25 4.38 5.74
CA GLN A 29 -13.28 4.23 4.71
C GLN A 29 -12.77 4.73 3.34
N LEU A 30 -11.86 3.99 2.73
CA LEU A 30 -11.17 4.39 1.49
C LEU A 30 -12.07 4.40 0.23
N TYR A 31 -13.28 3.87 0.33
CA TYR A 31 -14.28 3.91 -0.76
C TYR A 31 -15.43 4.89 -0.49
N HIS A 32 -15.33 5.69 0.60
CA HIS A 32 -16.33 6.71 0.88
C HIS A 32 -16.33 7.79 -0.22
N PRO A 33 -17.50 8.24 -0.71
CA PRO A 33 -17.58 9.23 -1.79
C PRO A 33 -16.77 10.50 -1.53
N ASP A 34 -16.80 11.01 -0.31
CA ASP A 34 -16.05 12.23 0.06
C ASP A 34 -14.54 12.00 0.01
N TYR A 35 -14.08 10.81 0.42
CA TYR A 35 -12.66 10.45 0.30
C TYR A 35 -12.25 10.38 -1.17
N LEU A 36 -13.01 9.69 -2.02
CA LEU A 36 -12.72 9.60 -3.45
C LEU A 36 -12.74 10.97 -4.14
N ALA A 37 -13.65 11.85 -3.74
CA ALA A 37 -13.66 13.24 -4.20
C ALA A 37 -12.40 14.00 -3.77
N ALA A 38 -11.91 13.79 -2.54
CA ALA A 38 -10.66 14.38 -2.07
C ALA A 38 -9.45 13.84 -2.82
N VAL A 39 -9.38 12.53 -3.11
CA VAL A 39 -8.36 11.89 -3.96
C VAL A 39 -8.30 12.55 -5.33
N SER A 40 -9.45 12.70 -5.99
CA SER A 40 -9.53 13.35 -7.30
C SER A 40 -9.08 14.80 -7.27
N ARG A 41 -9.38 15.55 -6.21
CA ARG A 41 -8.94 16.93 -6.03
C ARG A 41 -7.43 17.04 -5.84
N ILE A 42 -6.79 16.10 -5.13
CA ILE A 42 -5.33 16.06 -4.95
C ILE A 42 -4.65 15.88 -6.30
N VAL A 43 -5.09 14.90 -7.09
CA VAL A 43 -4.53 14.62 -8.42
C VAL A 43 -4.74 15.82 -9.36
N SER A 44 -5.93 16.43 -9.36
CA SER A 44 -6.22 17.59 -10.16
C SER A 44 -5.32 18.79 -9.80
N ALA A 45 -5.14 19.05 -8.50
CA ALA A 45 -4.27 20.13 -8.04
C ALA A 45 -2.80 19.88 -8.40
N ALA A 46 -2.31 18.65 -8.28
CA ALA A 46 -0.97 18.27 -8.70
C ALA A 46 -0.77 18.52 -10.21
N ASN A 47 -1.64 17.96 -11.05
CA ASN A 47 -1.56 18.11 -12.51
C ASN A 47 -1.62 19.56 -12.96
N LYS A 48 -2.51 20.37 -12.36
CA LYS A 48 -2.64 21.80 -12.69
C LYS A 48 -1.37 22.62 -12.41
N ASN A 49 -0.58 22.19 -11.43
CA ASN A 49 0.64 22.86 -11.02
C ASN A 49 1.91 22.12 -11.48
N GLU A 50 1.81 21.19 -12.45
CA GLU A 50 2.93 20.42 -13.00
C GLU A 50 3.70 19.61 -11.93
N LYS A 51 2.97 19.14 -10.90
CA LYS A 51 3.50 18.35 -9.78
C LYS A 51 2.98 16.91 -9.82
N LEU A 52 3.58 16.05 -9.03
CA LEU A 52 3.14 14.66 -8.91
C LEU A 52 2.18 14.49 -7.73
N ALA A 53 1.20 13.61 -7.88
CA ALA A 53 0.49 13.04 -6.75
C ALA A 53 1.22 11.78 -6.28
N GLY A 54 1.48 11.67 -4.97
CA GLY A 54 2.22 10.58 -4.34
C GLY A 54 1.36 9.78 -3.36
N PHE A 55 1.60 8.46 -3.30
CA PHE A 55 0.85 7.52 -2.47
C PHE A 55 1.73 6.34 -2.02
N MET A 56 1.42 5.73 -0.87
CA MET A 56 2.03 4.49 -0.42
C MET A 56 1.08 3.31 -0.63
N ALA A 57 1.49 2.36 -1.48
CA ALA A 57 0.76 1.12 -1.74
C ALA A 57 1.35 -0.04 -0.94
N VAL A 58 0.51 -0.77 -0.20
CA VAL A 58 0.92 -1.93 0.59
C VAL A 58 0.98 -3.23 -0.22
N ASN A 59 0.37 -3.26 -1.40
CA ASN A 59 0.37 -4.39 -2.33
C ASN A 59 0.13 -3.93 -3.78
N LYS A 60 0.25 -4.88 -4.73
CA LYS A 60 0.13 -4.60 -6.16
C LYS A 60 -1.24 -4.08 -6.56
N ALA A 61 -2.32 -4.62 -5.99
CA ALA A 61 -3.69 -4.20 -6.33
C ALA A 61 -3.93 -2.74 -5.94
N VAL A 62 -3.49 -2.33 -4.75
CA VAL A 62 -3.56 -0.93 -4.31
C VAL A 62 -2.69 -0.02 -5.18
N ALA A 63 -1.50 -0.48 -5.58
CA ALA A 63 -0.64 0.30 -6.48
C ALA A 63 -1.32 0.54 -7.84
N GLU A 64 -1.94 -0.49 -8.41
CA GLU A 64 -2.68 -0.41 -9.67
C GLU A 64 -3.89 0.53 -9.57
N GLU A 65 -4.66 0.42 -8.48
CA GLU A 65 -5.83 1.27 -8.22
C GLU A 65 -5.42 2.76 -8.18
N TYR A 66 -4.41 3.11 -7.37
CA TYR A 66 -4.00 4.51 -7.25
C TYR A 66 -3.26 5.03 -8.48
N TRP A 67 -2.56 4.16 -9.22
CA TRP A 67 -2.06 4.51 -10.54
C TRP A 67 -3.20 4.87 -11.49
N GLY A 68 -4.31 4.11 -11.45
CA GLY A 68 -5.54 4.38 -12.18
C GLY A 68 -6.18 5.73 -11.78
N HIS A 69 -6.11 6.12 -10.52
CA HIS A 69 -6.57 7.44 -10.05
C HIS A 69 -5.67 8.60 -10.51
N GLY A 70 -4.49 8.33 -11.08
CA GLY A 70 -3.60 9.36 -11.59
C GLY A 70 -2.39 9.67 -10.71
N PHE A 71 -2.13 8.90 -9.66
CA PHE A 71 -0.88 9.00 -8.89
C PHE A 71 0.31 8.53 -9.74
N ARG A 72 1.42 9.23 -9.63
CA ARG A 72 2.63 8.96 -10.42
C ARG A 72 3.88 8.78 -9.58
N MET A 73 3.81 8.99 -8.27
CA MET A 73 4.85 8.62 -7.32
C MET A 73 4.27 7.59 -6.35
N ILE A 74 4.69 6.33 -6.47
CA ILE A 74 4.22 5.24 -5.63
C ILE A 74 5.38 4.71 -4.78
N ALA A 75 5.30 4.88 -3.46
CA ALA A 75 6.10 4.08 -2.54
C ALA A 75 5.44 2.70 -2.40
N TYR A 76 6.22 1.65 -2.42
CA TYR A 76 5.68 0.29 -2.41
C TYR A 76 6.14 -0.49 -1.19
N GLY A 77 5.16 -0.93 -0.42
CA GLY A 77 5.35 -1.83 0.70
C GLY A 77 5.94 -1.17 1.96
N ILE A 78 5.99 -1.96 3.00
CA ILE A 78 6.65 -1.67 4.27
C ILE A 78 7.56 -2.86 4.57
N ASP A 79 8.74 -2.62 5.11
CA ASP A 79 9.82 -3.60 5.32
C ASP A 79 9.34 -4.92 5.94
N HIS A 80 8.68 -4.89 7.09
CA HIS A 80 8.19 -6.08 7.77
C HIS A 80 7.06 -6.80 6.99
N ILE A 81 6.23 -6.08 6.24
CA ILE A 81 5.18 -6.68 5.40
C ILE A 81 5.81 -7.42 4.23
N LEU A 82 6.79 -6.80 3.56
CA LEU A 82 7.50 -7.40 2.43
C LEU A 82 8.31 -8.63 2.88
N LEU A 83 9.03 -8.51 3.99
CA LEU A 83 9.80 -9.62 4.56
C LEU A 83 8.89 -10.79 4.94
N LYS A 84 7.78 -10.52 5.63
CA LYS A 84 6.81 -11.55 6.00
C LYS A 84 6.18 -12.25 4.79
N ALA A 85 5.85 -11.49 3.76
CA ALA A 85 5.27 -12.04 2.53
C ALA A 85 6.25 -13.00 1.83
N GLU A 86 7.53 -12.63 1.71
CA GLU A 86 8.54 -13.46 1.08
C GLU A 86 8.89 -14.69 1.92
N LEU A 87 9.00 -14.57 3.25
CA LEU A 87 9.19 -15.71 4.13
C LEU A 87 8.04 -16.71 4.03
N ASN A 88 6.79 -16.26 4.00
CA ASN A 88 5.64 -17.11 3.81
C ASN A 88 5.65 -17.81 2.44
N SER A 89 6.02 -17.09 1.39
CA SER A 89 6.20 -17.64 0.04
C SER A 89 7.22 -18.78 0.04
N GLY A 90 8.40 -18.54 0.62
CA GLY A 90 9.47 -19.54 0.73
C GLY A 90 9.07 -20.78 1.54
N ILE A 91 8.42 -20.59 2.69
CA ILE A 91 7.93 -21.68 3.54
C ILE A 91 6.88 -22.53 2.79
N ASN A 92 5.94 -21.89 2.11
CA ASN A 92 4.92 -22.60 1.33
C ASN A 92 5.54 -23.41 0.18
N PHE A 93 6.56 -22.83 -0.49
CA PHE A 93 7.31 -23.55 -1.51
C PHE A 93 8.00 -24.80 -0.92
N ILE A 94 8.73 -24.68 0.19
CA ILE A 94 9.42 -25.82 0.85
C ILE A 94 8.41 -26.88 1.28
N ASN A 95 7.28 -26.48 1.86
CA ASN A 95 6.21 -27.41 2.24
C ASN A 95 5.62 -28.14 1.01
N SER A 96 5.54 -27.49 -0.13
CA SER A 96 5.09 -28.11 -1.38
C SER A 96 6.03 -29.22 -1.89
N LEU A 97 7.33 -29.07 -1.63
CA LEU A 97 8.33 -30.09 -1.96
C LEU A 97 8.17 -31.35 -1.09
N SER A 98 7.89 -31.17 0.21
CA SER A 98 7.66 -32.28 1.15
C SER A 98 6.47 -33.16 0.74
N ASN A 99 5.43 -32.57 0.14
CA ASN A 99 4.27 -33.31 -0.37
C ASN A 99 4.54 -34.11 -1.65
N LYS A 100 5.66 -33.83 -2.34
CA LYS A 100 6.07 -34.53 -3.58
C LYS A 100 7.05 -35.68 -3.34
N THR A 101 7.56 -35.84 -2.13
CA THR A 101 8.61 -36.81 -1.80
C THR A 101 8.19 -37.63 -0.61
N THR A 102 8.38 -38.95 -0.67
CA THR A 102 8.09 -39.94 0.43
C THR A 102 9.15 -39.84 1.55
N ILE A 103 9.63 -38.68 1.90
CA ILE A 103 10.61 -38.45 2.97
C ILE A 103 9.87 -38.05 4.25
N PRO A 104 10.36 -38.44 5.46
CA PRO A 104 9.69 -38.11 6.71
C PRO A 104 9.44 -36.61 6.86
N LYS A 105 8.22 -36.31 7.30
CA LYS A 105 7.67 -34.96 7.54
C LYS A 105 8.70 -34.01 8.14
N VAL A 106 9.13 -33.01 7.37
CA VAL A 106 9.93 -31.88 7.88
C VAL A 106 9.10 -31.17 8.93
N MET A 107 9.71 -30.89 10.08
CA MET A 107 9.08 -30.22 11.22
C MET A 107 8.37 -28.93 10.76
N ASN A 108 7.09 -28.81 11.03
CA ASN A 108 6.27 -27.67 10.63
C ASN A 108 6.62 -26.46 11.50
N ILE A 109 7.56 -25.65 11.02
CA ILE A 109 8.07 -24.45 11.73
C ILE A 109 6.99 -23.37 11.86
N SER A 110 5.93 -23.42 11.03
CA SER A 110 4.82 -22.46 11.10
C SER A 110 4.00 -22.57 12.40
N ALA A 111 4.07 -23.69 13.13
CA ALA A 111 3.38 -23.86 14.42
C ALA A 111 4.08 -23.15 15.60
N THR A 112 5.32 -22.70 15.44
CA THR A 112 6.13 -22.13 16.53
C THR A 112 6.18 -20.61 16.52
N LEU A 113 5.73 -19.97 15.44
CA LEU A 113 5.65 -18.50 15.33
C LEU A 113 4.18 -18.02 15.47
N ASN A 114 3.52 -18.43 16.57
CA ASN A 114 2.34 -17.72 17.06
C ASN A 114 2.81 -16.38 17.64
N ILE A 115 3.12 -15.44 16.79
CA ILE A 115 3.21 -14.04 17.16
C ILE A 115 1.77 -13.51 17.03
N ASN A 116 1.00 -13.71 18.12
CA ASN A 116 -0.19 -12.95 18.38
C ASN A 116 0.24 -11.49 18.58
N GLN A 117 -0.21 -10.66 17.73
CA GLN A 117 -0.72 -9.27 17.71
C GLN A 117 -0.26 -8.51 16.52
#